data_23386b9c001c1860ae97e5ef4b73ba83
#
_entry.id   23386b9c001c1860ae97e5ef4b73ba83
#
_cell.length_a   1.000
_cell.length_b   1.000
_cell.length_c   1.000
_cell.angle_alpha   90.00
_cell.angle_beta   90.00
_cell.angle_gamma   90.00
#
_symmetry.space_group_name_H-M   'P 1'
#
loop_
_entity.id
_entity.type
_entity.pdbx_description
1 polymer ?
#
loop_
_entity_poly.entity_id
_entity_poly.type
_entity_poly.pdbx_seq_one_letter_code
_entity_poly.pdbx_strand_id
1 'polypeptide(L)'
;MQLKKNFLNEKICLFLILFFSIIFNYHSGNRGVFPADSFAFFDSGQRILNGQFPFKDYWVVSGPFIDYFQAFLFSLFGINWQVYILQASIINSLFAISTFFFLKELGLKSVSN
;
A
#
# COMPACT_ATOMS: atom_id res chain seq x y z
N MET A 1 -12.87 -32.48 9.03
CA MET A 1 -11.65 -32.01 9.72
C MET A 1 -10.66 -31.27 8.80
N GLN A 2 -10.50 -31.67 7.55
CA GLN A 2 -9.60 -31.00 6.59
C GLN A 2 -9.98 -29.55 6.24
N LEU A 3 -11.26 -29.24 6.07
CA LEU A 3 -11.74 -27.89 5.73
C LEU A 3 -11.35 -26.83 6.78
N LYS A 4 -11.41 -27.19 8.05
CA LYS A 4 -11.05 -26.29 9.16
C LYS A 4 -9.56 -26.00 9.22
N LYS A 5 -8.72 -26.98 8.87
CA LYS A 5 -7.26 -26.84 8.82
C LYS A 5 -6.81 -25.94 7.65
N ASN A 6 -7.45 -26.08 6.48
CA ASN A 6 -7.15 -25.23 5.33
C ASN A 6 -7.53 -23.77 5.57
N PHE A 7 -8.67 -23.52 6.22
CA PHE A 7 -9.12 -22.17 6.56
C PHE A 7 -8.22 -21.47 7.60
N LEU A 8 -7.71 -22.23 8.58
CA LEU A 8 -6.77 -21.70 9.55
C LEU A 8 -5.42 -21.34 8.91
N ASN A 9 -4.92 -22.21 8.02
CA ASN A 9 -3.69 -21.94 7.27
C ASN A 9 -3.80 -20.70 6.37
N GLU A 10 -4.94 -20.49 5.74
CA GLU A 10 -5.21 -19.32 4.92
C GLU A 10 -5.20 -18.02 5.73
N LYS A 11 -5.83 -18.00 6.89
CA LYS A 11 -5.81 -16.85 7.80
C LYS A 11 -4.40 -16.52 8.30
N ILE A 12 -3.63 -17.53 8.62
CA ILE A 12 -2.23 -17.37 9.04
C ILE A 12 -1.41 -16.79 7.88
N CYS A 13 -1.59 -17.30 6.67
CA CYS A 13 -0.91 -16.80 5.47
C CYS A 13 -1.23 -15.31 5.21
N LEU A 14 -2.51 -14.93 5.27
CA LEU A 14 -2.94 -13.54 5.11
C LEU A 14 -2.36 -12.64 6.21
N PHE A 15 -2.37 -13.10 7.44
CA PHE A 15 -1.75 -12.36 8.55
C PHE A 15 -0.25 -12.15 8.33
N LEU A 16 0.48 -13.18 7.91
CA LEU A 16 1.91 -13.08 7.63
C LEU A 16 2.19 -12.12 6.45
N ILE A 17 1.38 -12.17 5.38
CA ILE A 17 1.50 -11.26 4.24
C ILE A 17 1.35 -9.81 4.71
N LEU A 18 0.31 -9.51 5.49
CA LEU A 18 0.08 -8.18 6.05
C LEU A 18 1.23 -7.73 6.95
N PHE A 19 1.63 -8.57 7.87
CA PHE A 19 2.68 -8.29 8.85
C PHE A 19 4.01 -7.97 8.16
N PHE A 20 4.46 -8.83 7.25
CA PHE A 20 5.71 -8.62 6.52
C PHE A 20 5.63 -7.42 5.56
N SER A 21 4.51 -7.20 4.91
CA SER A 21 4.32 -6.04 4.04
C SER A 21 4.48 -4.73 4.81
N ILE A 22 3.84 -4.61 5.97
CA ILE A 22 3.90 -3.41 6.81
C ILE A 22 5.32 -3.20 7.35
N ILE A 23 5.94 -4.25 7.93
CA ILE A 23 7.30 -4.15 8.49
C ILE A 23 8.30 -3.79 7.41
N PHE A 24 8.22 -4.43 6.25
CA PHE A 24 9.16 -4.17 5.15
C PHE A 24 9.04 -2.73 4.65
N ASN A 25 7.83 -2.23 4.44
CA ASN A 25 7.62 -0.85 4.02
C ASN A 25 8.08 0.15 5.07
N TYR A 26 7.76 -0.09 6.34
CA TYR A 26 8.21 0.77 7.44
C TYR A 26 9.74 0.82 7.53
N HIS A 27 10.39 -0.33 7.47
CA HIS A 27 11.84 -0.43 7.52
C HIS A 27 12.51 0.24 6.33
N SER A 28 12.04 -0.04 5.10
CA SER A 28 12.58 0.55 3.87
C SER A 28 12.34 2.04 3.79
N GLY A 29 11.15 2.51 4.16
CA GLY A 29 10.79 3.92 4.13
C GLY A 29 11.58 4.78 5.13
N ASN A 30 12.11 4.18 6.20
CA ASN A 30 12.97 4.90 7.16
C ASN A 30 14.47 4.79 6.85
N ARG A 31 14.88 4.01 5.85
CA ARG A 31 16.30 3.86 5.47
C ARG A 31 16.77 4.78 4.37
N GLY A 32 15.87 5.29 3.58
CA GLY A 32 16.22 6.17 2.48
C GLY A 32 15.00 6.64 1.71
N VAL A 33 15.19 7.75 1.01
CA VAL A 33 14.20 8.37 0.15
C VAL A 33 14.70 8.25 -1.27
N PHE A 34 13.87 7.74 -2.17
CA PHE A 34 14.13 7.91 -3.59
C PHE A 34 13.60 9.30 -3.99
N PRO A 35 14.48 10.31 -4.18
CA PRO A 35 14.05 11.71 -4.11
C PRO A 35 12.97 12.08 -5.13
N ALA A 36 13.09 11.58 -6.36
CA ALA A 36 12.19 11.98 -7.44
C ALA A 36 10.76 11.47 -7.22
N ASP A 37 10.61 10.15 -7.03
CA ASP A 37 9.28 9.54 -6.98
C ASP A 37 8.59 9.75 -5.63
N SER A 38 9.33 9.57 -4.53
CA SER A 38 8.74 9.69 -3.19
C SER A 38 8.26 11.11 -2.90
N PHE A 39 9.02 12.12 -3.32
CA PHE A 39 8.60 13.51 -3.13
C PHE A 39 7.47 13.93 -4.06
N ALA A 40 7.39 13.38 -5.28
CA ALA A 40 6.29 13.68 -6.18
C ALA A 40 4.94 13.27 -5.56
N PHE A 41 4.84 12.07 -4.99
CA PHE A 41 3.62 11.60 -4.34
C PHE A 41 3.33 12.33 -3.03
N PHE A 42 4.35 12.63 -2.25
CA PHE A 42 4.22 13.39 -1.02
C PHE A 42 3.70 14.81 -1.31
N ASP A 43 4.32 15.51 -2.27
CA ASP A 43 3.95 16.85 -2.69
C ASP A 43 2.53 16.90 -3.28
N SER A 44 2.14 15.91 -4.09
CA SER A 44 0.81 15.82 -4.68
C SER A 44 -0.30 15.80 -3.62
N GLY A 45 -0.12 15.04 -2.54
CA GLY A 45 -1.07 15.00 -1.43
C GLY A 45 -1.21 16.37 -0.74
N GLN A 46 -0.12 17.08 -0.55
CA GLN A 46 -0.13 18.42 0.02
C GLN A 46 -0.79 19.45 -0.91
N ARG A 47 -0.53 19.37 -2.23
CA ARG A 47 -1.15 20.25 -3.24
C ARG A 47 -2.67 20.14 -3.24
N ILE A 48 -3.21 18.93 -3.14
CA ILE A 48 -4.66 18.71 -3.05
C ILE A 48 -5.23 19.38 -1.79
N LEU A 49 -4.58 19.26 -0.64
CA LEU A 49 -5.02 19.94 0.58
C LEU A 49 -4.99 21.47 0.47
N ASN A 50 -4.11 22.00 -0.39
CA ASN A 50 -4.05 23.42 -0.72
C ASN A 50 -5.06 23.85 -1.84
N GLY A 51 -5.97 22.96 -2.24
CA GLY A 51 -7.01 23.24 -3.21
C GLY A 51 -6.57 23.13 -4.68
N GLN A 52 -5.41 22.55 -4.95
CA GLN A 52 -4.94 22.30 -6.31
C GLN A 52 -5.52 20.98 -6.85
N PHE A 53 -5.81 20.95 -8.15
CA PHE A 53 -6.41 19.79 -8.81
C PHE A 53 -5.39 19.04 -9.68
N PRO A 54 -5.33 17.69 -9.56
CA PRO A 54 -4.51 16.86 -10.44
C PRO A 54 -4.84 17.11 -11.91
N PHE A 55 -3.84 17.08 -12.79
CA PHE A 55 -3.88 17.34 -14.23
C PHE A 55 -4.21 18.78 -14.65
N LYS A 56 -4.83 19.57 -13.78
CA LYS A 56 -5.13 20.96 -14.05
C LYS A 56 -4.02 21.89 -13.55
N ASP A 57 -3.63 21.73 -12.32
CA ASP A 57 -2.71 22.64 -11.62
C ASP A 57 -1.31 22.04 -11.47
N TYR A 58 -1.17 20.73 -11.60
CA TYR A 58 0.11 20.02 -11.59
C TYR A 58 0.06 18.70 -12.36
N TRP A 59 1.25 18.22 -12.76
CA TRP A 59 1.38 16.94 -13.45
C TRP A 59 1.28 15.76 -12.47
N VAL A 60 0.53 14.72 -12.86
CA VAL A 60 0.33 13.49 -12.10
C VAL A 60 1.12 12.35 -12.74
N VAL A 61 1.97 11.67 -11.96
CA VAL A 61 2.84 10.60 -12.44
C VAL A 61 2.10 9.27 -12.58
N SER A 62 1.28 8.89 -11.59
CA SER A 62 0.67 7.56 -11.50
C SER A 62 -0.86 7.53 -11.52
N GLY A 63 -1.48 8.69 -11.66
CA GLY A 63 -2.94 8.81 -11.61
C GLY A 63 -3.47 9.40 -10.30
N PRO A 64 -4.63 10.06 -10.34
CA PRO A 64 -5.11 10.91 -9.27
C PRO A 64 -5.55 10.15 -8.02
N PHE A 65 -5.85 8.86 -8.12
CA PHE A 65 -6.32 8.06 -6.99
C PHE A 65 -5.32 8.05 -5.83
N ILE A 66 -4.05 7.83 -6.14
CA ILE A 66 -2.97 7.78 -5.13
C ILE A 66 -2.82 9.14 -4.46
N ASP A 67 -2.86 10.22 -5.23
CA ASP A 67 -2.73 11.59 -4.74
C ASP A 67 -3.89 11.96 -3.80
N TYR A 68 -5.14 11.66 -4.17
CA TYR A 68 -6.30 11.89 -3.31
C TYR A 68 -6.28 11.02 -2.06
N PHE A 69 -5.83 9.78 -2.18
CA PHE A 69 -5.71 8.89 -1.01
C PHE A 69 -4.62 9.41 -0.05
N GLN A 70 -3.50 9.91 -0.56
CA GLN A 70 -2.48 10.55 0.27
C GLN A 70 -3.01 11.82 0.94
N ALA A 71 -3.72 12.67 0.20
CA ALA A 71 -4.35 13.87 0.77
C ALA A 71 -5.35 13.53 1.88
N PHE A 72 -6.15 12.50 1.69
CA PHE A 72 -7.08 12.01 2.70
C PHE A 72 -6.34 11.59 3.98
N LEU A 73 -5.28 10.80 3.87
CA LEU A 73 -4.49 10.41 5.04
C LEU A 73 -3.80 11.60 5.71
N PHE A 74 -3.29 12.55 4.94
CA PHE A 74 -2.71 13.78 5.45
C PHE A 74 -3.74 14.65 6.19
N SER A 75 -4.98 14.69 5.74
CA SER A 75 -6.05 15.42 6.43
C SER A 75 -6.41 14.80 7.79
N LEU A 76 -6.24 13.49 7.96
CA LEU A 76 -6.54 12.77 9.21
C LEU A 76 -5.37 12.78 10.19
N PHE A 77 -4.16 12.59 9.73
CA PHE A 77 -2.99 12.31 10.56
C PHE A 77 -1.89 13.39 10.47
N GLY A 78 -2.11 14.42 9.65
CA GLY A 78 -1.13 15.46 9.40
C GLY A 78 -0.14 15.15 8.30
N ILE A 79 0.49 16.20 7.77
CA ILE A 79 1.47 16.10 6.68
C ILE A 79 2.83 15.72 7.27
N ASN A 80 3.20 14.46 7.20
CA ASN A 80 4.48 13.97 7.65
C ASN A 80 4.91 12.69 6.92
N TRP A 81 6.19 12.35 7.02
CA TRP A 81 6.80 11.22 6.32
C TRP A 81 6.23 9.87 6.77
N GLN A 82 5.86 9.72 8.03
CA GLN A 82 5.30 8.47 8.54
C GLN A 82 3.91 8.18 7.94
N VAL A 83 3.11 9.20 7.69
CA VAL A 83 1.81 9.05 7.02
C VAL A 83 1.99 8.68 5.54
N TYR A 84 3.04 9.16 4.89
CA TYR A 84 3.40 8.70 3.55
C TYR A 84 3.79 7.21 3.54
N ILE A 85 4.61 6.76 4.49
CA ILE A 85 4.96 5.34 4.65
C ILE A 85 3.71 4.50 4.95
N LEU A 86 2.78 5.02 5.74
CA LEU A 86 1.50 4.35 6.03
C LEU A 86 0.69 4.14 4.75
N GLN A 87 0.57 5.16 3.91
CA GLN A 87 -0.11 5.06 2.61
C GLN A 87 0.53 3.97 1.73
N ALA A 88 1.85 3.99 1.58
CA ALA A 88 2.57 2.98 0.81
C ALA A 88 2.37 1.57 1.39
N SER A 89 2.35 1.43 2.71
CA SER A 89 2.12 0.14 3.39
C SER A 89 0.72 -0.40 3.13
N ILE A 90 -0.30 0.46 3.15
CA ILE A 90 -1.69 0.06 2.85
C ILE A 90 -1.80 -0.42 1.40
N ILE A 91 -1.30 0.36 0.44
CA ILE A 91 -1.37 0.01 -0.98
C ILE A 91 -0.63 -1.31 -1.26
N ASN A 92 0.59 -1.46 -0.77
CA ASN A 92 1.37 -2.69 -0.97
C ASN A 92 0.72 -3.91 -0.32
N SER A 93 0.11 -3.74 0.85
CA SER A 93 -0.64 -4.82 1.50
C SER A 93 -1.86 -5.24 0.68
N LEU A 94 -2.60 -4.30 0.12
CA LEU A 94 -3.74 -4.59 -0.75
C LEU A 94 -3.31 -5.33 -2.02
N PHE A 95 -2.19 -4.93 -2.64
CA PHE A 95 -1.63 -5.65 -3.78
C PHE A 95 -1.20 -7.07 -3.42
N ALA A 96 -0.52 -7.26 -2.30
CA ALA A 96 -0.08 -8.58 -1.84
C ALA A 96 -1.26 -9.52 -1.56
N ILE A 97 -2.31 -9.02 -0.92
CA ILE A 97 -3.55 -9.77 -0.66
C ILE A 97 -4.26 -10.11 -1.99
N SER A 98 -4.40 -9.14 -2.89
CA SER A 98 -5.01 -9.37 -4.20
C SER A 98 -4.26 -10.42 -5.00
N THR A 99 -2.94 -10.36 -4.99
CA THR A 99 -2.08 -11.38 -5.63
C THR A 99 -2.29 -12.75 -5.01
N PHE A 100 -2.38 -12.85 -3.69
CA PHE A 100 -2.65 -14.11 -3.00
C PHE A 100 -3.97 -14.74 -3.45
N PHE A 101 -5.05 -13.97 -3.50
CA PHE A 101 -6.35 -14.47 -3.95
C PHE A 101 -6.36 -14.82 -5.43
N PHE A 102 -5.70 -14.02 -6.26
CA PHE A 102 -5.57 -14.30 -7.69
C PHE A 102 -4.83 -15.62 -7.95
N LEU A 103 -3.72 -15.86 -7.29
CA LEU A 103 -2.97 -17.11 -7.39
C LEU A 103 -3.77 -18.31 -6.89
N LYS A 104 -4.57 -18.11 -5.85
CA LYS A 104 -5.47 -19.14 -5.33
C LYS A 104 -6.54 -19.52 -6.35
N GLU A 105 -7.16 -18.55 -7.02
CA GLU A 105 -8.17 -18.80 -8.07
C GLU A 105 -7.57 -19.50 -9.30
N LEU A 106 -6.32 -19.20 -9.66
CA LEU A 106 -5.62 -19.90 -10.74
C LEU A 106 -5.31 -21.37 -10.42
N GLY A 107 -5.69 -21.85 -9.25
CA GLY A 107 -5.49 -23.25 -8.87
C GLY A 107 -4.04 -23.63 -8.64
N LEU A 108 -3.17 -22.67 -8.41
CA LEU A 108 -1.81 -22.92 -7.93
C LEU A 108 -1.92 -23.47 -6.50
N LYS A 109 -2.36 -24.72 -6.40
CA LYS A 109 -2.36 -25.44 -5.14
C LYS A 109 -0.93 -25.45 -4.62
N SER A 110 -0.77 -25.00 -3.39
CA SER A 110 0.45 -25.20 -2.64
C SER A 110 1.02 -26.59 -2.95
N VAL A 111 2.24 -26.59 -3.47
CA VAL A 111 3.04 -27.81 -3.58
C VAL A 111 3.41 -28.20 -2.14
N SER A 112 2.47 -28.80 -1.45
CA SER A 112 2.70 -29.51 -0.19
C SER A 112 2.32 -30.96 -0.43
N ASN A 113 3.23 -31.68 -0.98
CA ASN A 113 3.36 -33.11 -0.72
C ASN A 113 4.35 -33.31 0.39
#